data_55187a2b884d66370ff2c826562ae1de
#
_entry.id   55187a2b884d66370ff2c826562ae1de
#
_cell.length_a   1.000
_cell.length_b   1.000
_cell.length_c   1.000
_cell.angle_alpha   90.00
_cell.angle_beta   90.00
_cell.angle_gamma   90.00
#
_symmetry.space_group_name_H-M   'P 1'
#
loop_
_entity.id
_entity.type
_entity.pdbx_description
1 polymer ?
#
loop_
_entity_poly.entity_id
_entity_poly.type
_entity_poly.pdbx_seq_one_letter_code
_entity_poly.pdbx_strand_id
1 'polypeptide(L)'
;MELHLLLEELIQIAQKTKTDFATSIRMTPSGLSKILTGKRLPTSRERKVFTKLAAEYFAESIYAPNCHLKFKDLYPVIYEFQSKNELLAFLSYGIEYAMDKNFAQESSVNFDYAERGFYFLGHKPVINWLCVILSEYLMEHKSGEPLELYSTLPMWGFNYHRILKRIVITNPKLLKGITFNHIISETRMRETQVKNVEGLVSLFVKANEYCNLNLWSTPNPIPQHFLLIKGHVLLILDNLDETPFLTPISHKSYLILFYNSLFKDKPKKISFGTDEVIAYLKENPQQVAELMEDTESTTYSFLPMGYLLQKDELKQMHSDETLVDFIENVHRGFLAGKMYFSAASMERLVAFGKLIVPLLGTMVIPPKERALYLQRFNQFFQEEQWKKVTLINGELGDFVMVFTREAAILYAVNSDGEKFHIFRQPQLRELLKNSLLAETNIVFELSPDLWKA
;
A
#
# COMPACT_ATOMS: atom_id res chain seq x y z
N MET A 1 -9.89 -15.71 14.46
CA MET A 1 -9.17 -16.18 15.67
C MET A 1 -10.19 -16.51 16.76
N GLU A 2 -9.98 -17.63 17.48
CA GLU A 2 -10.88 -18.06 18.55
C GLU A 2 -10.62 -17.31 19.86
N LEU A 3 -11.68 -17.12 20.67
CA LEU A 3 -11.61 -16.34 21.91
C LEU A 3 -10.51 -16.84 22.88
N HIS A 4 -10.40 -18.16 23.04
CA HIS A 4 -9.43 -18.73 23.98
C HIS A 4 -7.98 -18.43 23.54
N LEU A 5 -7.68 -18.50 22.26
CA LEU A 5 -6.36 -18.16 21.71
C LEU A 5 -6.07 -16.69 21.87
N LEU A 6 -7.06 -15.82 21.55
CA LEU A 6 -6.92 -14.38 21.74
C LEU A 6 -6.59 -14.03 23.20
N LEU A 7 -7.31 -14.59 24.15
CA LEU A 7 -7.10 -14.31 25.57
C LEU A 7 -5.74 -14.82 26.08
N GLU A 8 -5.28 -15.99 25.64
CA GLU A 8 -3.96 -16.50 26.00
C GLU A 8 -2.85 -15.59 25.49
N GLU A 9 -2.92 -15.16 24.24
CA GLU A 9 -1.96 -14.20 23.66
C GLU A 9 -1.99 -12.85 24.40
N LEU A 10 -3.18 -12.32 24.73
CA LEU A 10 -3.29 -11.08 25.50
C LEU A 10 -2.70 -11.19 26.91
N ILE A 11 -2.88 -12.33 27.60
CA ILE A 11 -2.25 -12.60 28.89
C ILE A 11 -0.72 -12.60 28.76
N GLN A 12 -0.19 -13.23 27.71
CA GLN A 12 1.24 -13.26 27.43
C GLN A 12 1.80 -11.85 27.12
N ILE A 13 1.13 -11.10 26.26
CA ILE A 13 1.51 -9.71 25.93
C ILE A 13 1.50 -8.82 27.18
N ALA A 14 0.50 -9.01 28.06
CA ALA A 14 0.38 -8.27 29.31
C ALA A 14 1.41 -8.70 30.37
N GLN A 15 2.09 -9.84 30.19
CA GLN A 15 3.01 -10.43 31.15
C GLN A 15 2.35 -10.65 32.54
N LYS A 16 1.10 -11.09 32.54
CA LYS A 16 0.28 -11.31 33.75
C LYS A 16 -0.04 -12.79 33.93
N THR A 17 -0.52 -13.15 35.14
CA THR A 17 -0.93 -14.54 35.41
C THR A 17 -2.41 -14.74 35.06
N LYS A 18 -2.78 -15.99 34.75
CA LYS A 18 -4.20 -16.39 34.55
C LYS A 18 -5.04 -16.12 35.79
N THR A 19 -4.44 -16.22 37.00
CA THR A 19 -5.10 -15.98 38.27
C THR A 19 -5.42 -14.49 38.47
N ASP A 20 -4.45 -13.62 38.19
CA ASP A 20 -4.67 -12.17 38.27
C ASP A 20 -5.79 -11.72 37.30
N PHE A 21 -5.75 -12.26 36.07
CA PHE A 21 -6.80 -11.98 35.10
C PHE A 21 -8.17 -12.47 35.58
N ALA A 22 -8.28 -13.72 36.10
CA ALA A 22 -9.53 -14.24 36.62
C ALA A 22 -10.12 -13.32 37.73
N THR A 23 -9.28 -12.92 38.68
CA THR A 23 -9.69 -12.01 39.76
C THR A 23 -10.18 -10.68 39.22
N SER A 24 -9.48 -10.10 38.28
CA SER A 24 -9.81 -8.78 37.69
C SER A 24 -11.14 -8.79 36.95
N ILE A 25 -11.48 -9.88 36.25
CA ILE A 25 -12.78 -10.02 35.56
C ILE A 25 -13.88 -10.63 36.44
N ARG A 26 -13.63 -10.75 37.77
CA ARG A 26 -14.55 -11.30 38.76
C ARG A 26 -15.01 -12.72 38.49
N MET A 27 -14.09 -13.55 37.97
CA MET A 27 -14.33 -14.98 37.72
C MET A 27 -13.51 -15.85 38.62
N THR A 28 -14.00 -17.06 38.87
CA THR A 28 -13.19 -18.08 39.54
C THR A 28 -12.10 -18.58 38.59
N PRO A 29 -10.90 -18.96 39.08
CA PRO A 29 -9.84 -19.57 38.25
C PRO A 29 -10.32 -20.78 37.44
N SER A 30 -11.19 -21.61 38.02
CA SER A 30 -11.80 -22.75 37.33
C SER A 30 -12.76 -22.32 36.20
N GLY A 31 -13.53 -21.25 36.43
CA GLY A 31 -14.41 -20.66 35.42
C GLY A 31 -13.64 -20.09 34.22
N LEU A 32 -12.59 -19.33 34.50
CA LEU A 32 -11.69 -18.80 33.48
C LEU A 32 -10.96 -19.93 32.72
N SER A 33 -10.46 -20.93 33.41
CA SER A 33 -9.78 -22.10 32.81
C SER A 33 -10.65 -22.78 31.75
N LYS A 34 -11.95 -22.90 31.97
CA LYS A 34 -12.87 -23.45 30.96
C LYS A 34 -12.99 -22.57 29.70
N ILE A 35 -12.90 -21.23 29.83
CA ILE A 35 -12.90 -20.30 28.71
C ILE A 35 -11.56 -20.40 27.97
N LEU A 36 -10.44 -20.38 28.70
CA LEU A 36 -9.09 -20.48 28.11
C LEU A 36 -8.79 -21.84 27.45
N THR A 37 -9.55 -22.88 27.77
CA THR A 37 -9.46 -24.18 27.08
C THR A 37 -10.52 -24.36 25.97
N GLY A 38 -11.28 -23.34 25.66
CA GLY A 38 -12.33 -23.40 24.65
C GLY A 38 -13.54 -24.27 25.03
N LYS A 39 -13.60 -24.79 26.28
CA LYS A 39 -14.70 -25.65 26.76
C LYS A 39 -15.97 -24.92 27.12
N ARG A 40 -15.93 -23.59 27.21
CA ARG A 40 -17.07 -22.74 27.54
C ARG A 40 -16.85 -21.37 26.95
N LEU A 41 -17.93 -20.80 26.40
CA LEU A 41 -18.01 -19.36 26.09
C LEU A 41 -18.76 -18.60 27.18
N PRO A 42 -18.50 -17.28 27.35
CA PRO A 42 -19.35 -16.42 28.16
C PRO A 42 -20.78 -16.44 27.63
N THR A 43 -21.75 -16.63 28.53
CA THR A 43 -23.17 -16.61 28.18
C THR A 43 -23.60 -15.24 27.67
N SER A 44 -24.72 -15.15 26.94
CA SER A 44 -25.23 -13.88 26.41
C SER A 44 -25.40 -12.78 27.48
N ARG A 45 -25.70 -13.19 28.74
CA ARG A 45 -25.82 -12.26 29.89
C ARG A 45 -24.45 -11.83 30.41
N GLU A 46 -23.46 -12.70 30.39
CA GLU A 46 -22.09 -12.44 30.87
C GLU A 46 -21.28 -11.64 29.84
N ARG A 47 -21.60 -11.77 28.55
CA ARG A 47 -20.79 -11.30 27.42
C ARG A 47 -20.36 -9.83 27.55
N LYS A 48 -21.33 -8.90 27.72
CA LYS A 48 -21.01 -7.46 27.81
C LYS A 48 -20.10 -7.13 29.00
N VAL A 49 -20.36 -7.76 30.15
CA VAL A 49 -19.58 -7.52 31.37
C VAL A 49 -18.18 -8.12 31.20
N PHE A 50 -18.08 -9.34 30.66
CA PHE A 50 -16.82 -9.99 30.36
C PHE A 50 -15.96 -9.18 29.42
N THR A 51 -16.51 -8.76 28.27
CA THR A 51 -15.79 -7.93 27.28
C THR A 51 -15.25 -6.66 27.92
N LYS A 52 -16.10 -5.95 28.66
CA LYS A 52 -15.71 -4.69 29.30
C LYS A 52 -14.57 -4.90 30.29
N LEU A 53 -14.71 -5.83 31.23
CA LEU A 53 -13.70 -6.08 32.27
C LEU A 53 -12.39 -6.62 31.68
N ALA A 54 -12.47 -7.50 30.70
CA ALA A 54 -11.28 -8.03 30.02
C ALA A 54 -10.54 -6.93 29.26
N ALA A 55 -11.24 -6.12 28.48
CA ALA A 55 -10.65 -5.01 27.75
C ALA A 55 -10.04 -3.95 28.68
N GLU A 56 -10.71 -3.59 29.78
CA GLU A 56 -10.20 -2.69 30.82
C GLU A 56 -8.89 -3.23 31.43
N TYR A 57 -8.89 -4.50 31.82
CA TYR A 57 -7.71 -5.14 32.40
C TYR A 57 -6.50 -5.15 31.46
N PHE A 58 -6.70 -5.58 30.21
CA PHE A 58 -5.61 -5.63 29.25
C PHE A 58 -5.17 -4.23 28.81
N ALA A 59 -6.08 -3.29 28.63
CA ALA A 59 -5.72 -1.91 28.31
C ALA A 59 -4.87 -1.27 29.40
N GLU A 60 -5.20 -1.49 30.68
CA GLU A 60 -4.40 -1.01 31.83
C GLU A 60 -3.02 -1.65 31.87
N SER A 61 -2.94 -2.94 31.59
CA SER A 61 -1.69 -3.70 31.71
C SER A 61 -0.72 -3.52 30.52
N ILE A 62 -1.24 -3.22 29.35
CA ILE A 62 -0.47 -3.23 28.09
C ILE A 62 -0.14 -1.81 27.58
N TYR A 63 -1.00 -0.83 27.89
CA TYR A 63 -0.86 0.51 27.32
C TYR A 63 0.48 1.16 27.66
N ALA A 64 1.22 1.51 26.64
CA ALA A 64 2.46 2.29 26.65
C ALA A 64 2.65 2.93 25.28
N PRO A 65 3.53 3.91 25.11
CA PRO A 65 3.93 4.39 23.79
C PRO A 65 4.35 3.22 22.88
N ASN A 66 3.86 3.22 21.65
CA ASN A 66 4.12 2.16 20.66
C ASN A 66 3.65 0.75 21.04
N CYS A 67 2.73 0.60 22.00
CA CYS A 67 2.21 -0.72 22.41
C CYS A 67 1.54 -1.49 21.26
N HIS A 68 1.08 -0.82 20.20
CA HIS A 68 0.54 -1.45 18.99
C HIS A 68 1.53 -2.45 18.37
N LEU A 69 2.85 -2.24 18.50
CA LEU A 69 3.86 -3.15 17.99
C LEU A 69 3.86 -4.53 18.70
N LYS A 70 3.35 -4.60 19.93
CA LYS A 70 3.20 -5.88 20.66
C LYS A 70 2.11 -6.77 20.07
N PHE A 71 1.19 -6.18 19.31
CA PHE A 71 0.07 -6.88 18.70
C PHE A 71 0.31 -7.32 17.25
N LYS A 72 1.48 -7.01 16.66
CA LYS A 72 1.77 -7.22 15.24
C LYS A 72 1.54 -8.67 14.76
N ASP A 73 1.77 -9.65 15.62
CA ASP A 73 1.59 -11.08 15.33
C ASP A 73 0.13 -11.53 15.54
N LEU A 74 -0.63 -10.80 16.34
CA LEU A 74 -2.03 -11.03 16.65
C LEU A 74 -2.96 -10.25 15.71
N TYR A 75 -2.62 -8.99 15.45
CA TYR A 75 -3.33 -8.07 14.58
C TYR A 75 -2.33 -7.42 13.62
N PRO A 76 -2.02 -8.04 12.48
CA PRO A 76 -1.11 -7.46 11.49
C PRO A 76 -1.62 -6.13 10.92
N VAL A 77 -2.93 -5.92 10.94
CA VAL A 77 -3.57 -4.66 10.57
C VAL A 77 -3.95 -3.92 11.85
N ILE A 78 -3.10 -3.01 12.29
CA ILE A 78 -3.30 -2.25 13.52
C ILE A 78 -2.78 -0.82 13.38
N TYR A 79 -3.34 0.12 14.12
CA TYR A 79 -2.90 1.51 14.16
C TYR A 79 -2.27 1.87 15.52
N GLU A 80 -1.58 3.01 15.60
CA GLU A 80 -1.02 3.51 16.85
C GLU A 80 -2.10 4.12 17.72
N PHE A 81 -2.16 3.63 18.95
CA PHE A 81 -3.09 4.14 19.95
C PHE A 81 -2.55 5.42 20.58
N GLN A 82 -3.29 6.51 20.47
CA GLN A 82 -2.94 7.79 21.08
C GLN A 82 -3.32 7.86 22.56
N SER A 83 -4.14 6.93 23.03
CA SER A 83 -4.58 6.86 24.42
C SER A 83 -4.93 5.44 24.84
N LYS A 84 -4.92 5.21 26.16
CA LYS A 84 -5.42 3.95 26.74
C LYS A 84 -6.87 3.66 26.35
N ASN A 85 -7.70 4.69 26.19
CA ASN A 85 -9.09 4.51 25.78
C ASN A 85 -9.22 4.02 24.33
N GLU A 86 -8.29 4.35 23.45
CA GLU A 86 -8.27 3.80 22.08
C GLU A 86 -7.89 2.32 22.09
N LEU A 87 -6.89 1.94 22.87
CA LEU A 87 -6.54 0.54 23.07
C LEU A 87 -7.71 -0.25 23.69
N LEU A 88 -8.35 0.30 24.72
CA LEU A 88 -9.52 -0.32 25.36
C LEU A 88 -10.63 -0.56 24.34
N ALA A 89 -10.95 0.43 23.52
CA ALA A 89 -11.95 0.28 22.48
C ALA A 89 -11.58 -0.80 21.48
N PHE A 90 -10.34 -0.80 20.98
CA PHE A 90 -9.83 -1.82 20.05
C PHE A 90 -9.93 -3.24 20.64
N LEU A 91 -9.47 -3.43 21.87
CA LEU A 91 -9.54 -4.73 22.56
C LEU A 91 -10.98 -5.19 22.78
N SER A 92 -11.90 -4.27 23.10
CA SER A 92 -13.33 -4.59 23.22
C SER A 92 -13.87 -5.18 21.92
N TYR A 93 -13.59 -4.55 20.78
CA TYR A 93 -14.00 -5.04 19.47
C TYR A 93 -13.35 -6.38 19.11
N GLY A 94 -12.06 -6.55 19.38
CA GLY A 94 -11.37 -7.81 19.14
C GLY A 94 -11.94 -8.98 19.94
N ILE A 95 -12.25 -8.75 21.22
CA ILE A 95 -12.85 -9.77 22.11
C ILE A 95 -14.29 -10.09 21.66
N GLU A 96 -15.09 -9.08 21.32
CA GLU A 96 -16.47 -9.27 20.81
C GLU A 96 -16.46 -10.09 19.52
N TYR A 97 -15.60 -9.75 18.58
CA TYR A 97 -15.44 -10.46 17.32
C TYR A 97 -15.10 -11.93 17.53
N ALA A 98 -14.11 -12.22 18.39
CA ALA A 98 -13.69 -13.57 18.70
C ALA A 98 -14.82 -14.40 19.35
N MET A 99 -15.63 -13.79 20.23
CA MET A 99 -16.82 -14.44 20.80
C MET A 99 -17.88 -14.73 19.76
N ASP A 100 -18.15 -13.78 18.84
CA ASP A 100 -19.14 -13.95 17.79
C ASP A 100 -18.77 -15.10 16.86
N LYS A 101 -17.49 -15.17 16.48
CA LYS A 101 -16.97 -16.24 15.63
C LYS A 101 -17.12 -17.61 16.28
N ASN A 102 -16.71 -17.76 17.54
CA ASN A 102 -16.87 -19.03 18.25
C ASN A 102 -18.34 -19.44 18.40
N PHE A 103 -19.22 -18.47 18.72
CA PHE A 103 -20.66 -18.77 18.86
C PHE A 103 -21.28 -19.24 17.54
N ALA A 104 -20.86 -18.68 16.41
CA ALA A 104 -21.31 -19.13 15.09
C ALA A 104 -20.83 -20.56 14.78
N GLN A 105 -19.57 -20.87 15.11
CA GLN A 105 -19.02 -22.23 14.94
C GLN A 105 -19.79 -23.27 15.74
N GLU A 106 -20.07 -23.00 17.05
CA GLU A 106 -20.84 -23.90 17.91
C GLU A 106 -22.28 -24.12 17.44
N SER A 107 -22.90 -23.09 16.86
CA SER A 107 -24.29 -23.11 16.45
C SER A 107 -24.52 -23.70 15.05
N SER A 108 -23.45 -24.05 14.32
CA SER A 108 -23.51 -24.44 12.89
C SER A 108 -24.21 -23.40 12.00
N VAL A 109 -24.30 -22.17 12.46
CA VAL A 109 -24.92 -21.06 11.74
C VAL A 109 -23.86 -20.36 10.94
N ASN A 110 -24.12 -20.12 9.65
CA ASN A 110 -23.24 -19.25 8.86
C ASN A 110 -23.10 -17.90 9.57
N PHE A 111 -21.88 -17.52 9.85
CA PHE A 111 -21.58 -16.25 10.50
C PHE A 111 -21.69 -15.15 9.45
N ASP A 112 -22.90 -14.68 9.21
CA ASP A 112 -23.15 -13.55 8.32
C ASP A 112 -23.56 -12.33 9.16
N TYR A 113 -22.69 -11.34 9.21
CA TYR A 113 -22.98 -10.06 9.88
C TYR A 113 -24.19 -9.36 9.25
N ALA A 114 -24.40 -9.51 7.93
CA ALA A 114 -25.51 -8.86 7.25
C ALA A 114 -26.86 -9.45 7.63
N GLU A 115 -26.98 -10.77 7.80
CA GLU A 115 -28.23 -11.40 8.25
C GLU A 115 -28.64 -10.97 9.67
N ARG A 116 -27.67 -10.58 10.50
CA ARG A 116 -27.91 -10.07 11.85
C ARG A 116 -28.10 -8.56 11.92
N GLY A 117 -28.01 -7.85 10.77
CA GLY A 117 -28.14 -6.40 10.72
C GLY A 117 -27.04 -5.65 11.43
N PHE A 118 -25.84 -6.22 11.53
CA PHE A 118 -24.70 -5.53 12.13
C PHE A 118 -24.20 -4.44 11.20
N TYR A 119 -24.17 -3.24 11.71
CA TYR A 119 -23.47 -2.10 11.12
C TYR A 119 -22.68 -1.38 12.20
N PHE A 120 -21.55 -0.82 11.81
CA PHE A 120 -20.67 -0.08 12.73
C PHE A 120 -20.68 1.38 12.31
N LEU A 121 -21.01 2.26 13.24
CA LEU A 121 -21.21 3.67 13.00
C LEU A 121 -20.14 4.49 13.73
N GLY A 122 -19.55 5.45 13.01
CA GLY A 122 -18.53 6.37 13.53
C GLY A 122 -17.10 5.94 13.24
N HIS A 123 -16.19 6.90 13.24
CA HIS A 123 -14.79 6.70 12.84
C HIS A 123 -14.07 5.61 13.64
N LYS A 124 -14.16 5.65 14.97
CA LYS A 124 -13.45 4.68 15.82
C LYS A 124 -13.98 3.26 15.68
N PRO A 125 -15.31 3.00 15.74
CA PRO A 125 -15.85 1.67 15.49
C PRO A 125 -15.47 1.11 14.13
N VAL A 126 -15.64 1.90 13.07
CA VAL A 126 -15.33 1.47 11.70
C VAL A 126 -13.87 1.08 11.54
N ILE A 127 -12.93 1.90 12.04
CA ILE A 127 -11.49 1.60 11.97
C ILE A 127 -11.14 0.33 12.77
N ASN A 128 -11.67 0.19 13.98
CA ASN A 128 -11.37 -0.98 14.81
C ASN A 128 -11.87 -2.27 14.17
N TRP A 129 -13.10 -2.27 13.66
CA TRP A 129 -13.65 -3.44 12.98
C TRP A 129 -12.92 -3.76 11.68
N LEU A 130 -12.56 -2.75 10.90
CA LEU A 130 -11.75 -2.92 9.70
C LEU A 130 -10.41 -3.61 10.04
N CYS A 131 -9.73 -3.14 11.07
CA CYS A 131 -8.46 -3.73 11.52
C CYS A 131 -8.63 -5.18 11.98
N VAL A 132 -9.65 -5.47 12.79
CA VAL A 132 -9.90 -6.82 13.31
C VAL A 132 -10.23 -7.80 12.19
N ILE A 133 -11.16 -7.43 11.30
CA ILE A 133 -11.58 -8.30 10.18
C ILE A 133 -10.41 -8.55 9.23
N LEU A 134 -9.72 -7.50 8.80
CA LEU A 134 -8.58 -7.66 7.88
C LEU A 134 -7.45 -8.48 8.52
N SER A 135 -7.16 -8.27 9.80
CA SER A 135 -6.13 -9.03 10.50
C SER A 135 -6.44 -10.51 10.51
N GLU A 136 -7.70 -10.88 10.73
CA GLU A 136 -8.09 -12.29 10.74
C GLU A 136 -7.86 -12.95 9.38
N TYR A 137 -8.37 -12.35 8.31
CA TYR A 137 -8.21 -12.93 6.97
C TYR A 137 -6.75 -12.98 6.54
N LEU A 138 -5.94 -11.98 6.87
CA LEU A 138 -4.51 -12.00 6.62
C LEU A 138 -3.78 -13.08 7.42
N MET A 139 -4.21 -13.35 8.65
CA MET A 139 -3.62 -14.40 9.49
C MET A 139 -4.01 -15.80 9.02
N GLU A 140 -5.26 -16.01 8.59
CA GLU A 140 -5.71 -17.28 8.03
C GLU A 140 -5.01 -17.60 6.70
N HIS A 141 -4.64 -16.57 5.95
CA HIS A 141 -3.95 -16.68 4.66
C HIS A 141 -2.50 -17.23 4.75
N LYS A 142 -1.91 -17.37 5.92
CA LYS A 142 -0.57 -17.98 6.09
C LYS A 142 -0.43 -19.39 5.45
N SER A 143 -1.51 -19.97 4.99
CA SER A 143 -1.57 -21.32 4.41
C SER A 143 -1.22 -21.45 2.92
N GLY A 144 -0.82 -20.35 2.23
CA GLY A 144 -0.21 -20.45 0.89
C GLY A 144 -1.14 -20.32 -0.30
N GLU A 145 -2.43 -20.02 -0.12
CA GLU A 145 -3.32 -19.67 -1.23
C GLU A 145 -3.20 -18.17 -1.58
N PRO A 146 -3.19 -17.77 -2.87
CA PRO A 146 -3.11 -16.36 -3.23
C PRO A 146 -4.37 -15.61 -2.77
N LEU A 147 -4.20 -14.51 -2.04
CA LEU A 147 -5.28 -13.66 -1.57
C LEU A 147 -5.50 -12.50 -2.54
N GLU A 148 -6.71 -12.39 -3.06
CA GLU A 148 -7.09 -11.27 -3.93
C GLU A 148 -8.00 -10.29 -3.18
N LEU A 149 -7.54 -9.03 -3.10
CA LEU A 149 -8.31 -7.92 -2.55
C LEU A 149 -8.73 -6.97 -3.66
N TYR A 150 -9.95 -6.44 -3.55
CA TYR A 150 -10.49 -5.40 -4.42
C TYR A 150 -10.96 -4.23 -3.57
N SER A 151 -10.59 -3.01 -3.89
CA SER A 151 -10.92 -1.85 -3.07
C SER A 151 -11.20 -0.61 -3.91
N THR A 152 -12.12 0.21 -3.42
CA THR A 152 -12.36 1.57 -3.86
C THR A 152 -12.14 2.57 -2.74
N LEU A 153 -11.59 2.13 -1.60
CA LEU A 153 -11.29 3.02 -0.47
C LEU A 153 -10.35 4.13 -0.93
N PRO A 154 -10.61 5.39 -0.56
CA PRO A 154 -9.72 6.47 -0.93
C PRO A 154 -8.36 6.25 -0.26
N MET A 155 -7.33 6.03 -1.08
CA MET A 155 -5.95 5.89 -0.58
C MET A 155 -5.42 7.21 -0.02
N TRP A 156 -5.95 8.31 -0.53
CA TRP A 156 -5.67 9.68 -0.10
C TRP A 156 -6.82 10.17 0.78
N GLY A 157 -6.50 10.71 1.85
CA GLY A 157 -7.48 11.25 2.80
C GLY A 157 -7.92 10.25 3.83
N PHE A 158 -8.21 10.79 4.99
CA PHE A 158 -8.66 10.09 6.16
C PHE A 158 -7.70 9.05 6.76
N ASN A 159 -8.03 8.59 7.96
CA ASN A 159 -7.22 7.64 8.74
C ASN A 159 -6.96 6.28 8.04
N TYR A 160 -7.67 5.97 6.96
CA TYR A 160 -7.49 4.72 6.19
C TYR A 160 -6.10 4.62 5.56
N HIS A 161 -5.54 5.70 5.04
CA HIS A 161 -4.18 5.68 4.50
C HIS A 161 -3.14 5.39 5.59
N ARG A 162 -3.38 5.83 6.84
CA ARG A 162 -2.50 5.50 7.97
C ARG A 162 -2.52 4.03 8.31
N ILE A 163 -3.69 3.38 8.22
CA ILE A 163 -3.82 1.93 8.41
C ILE A 163 -3.08 1.20 7.30
N LEU A 164 -3.35 1.53 6.04
CA LEU A 164 -2.70 0.91 4.89
C LEU A 164 -1.17 1.12 4.92
N LYS A 165 -0.71 2.34 5.19
CA LYS A 165 0.72 2.65 5.34
C LYS A 165 1.38 1.80 6.43
N ARG A 166 0.66 1.46 7.50
CA ARG A 166 1.20 0.67 8.62
C ARG A 166 1.19 -0.81 8.36
N ILE A 167 0.17 -1.36 7.70
CA ILE A 167 0.20 -2.76 7.24
C ILE A 167 1.48 -3.02 6.46
N VAL A 168 1.76 -2.13 5.52
CA VAL A 168 2.94 -2.19 4.66
C VAL A 168 4.25 -2.10 5.47
N ILE A 169 4.32 -1.22 6.47
CA ILE A 169 5.55 -0.99 7.25
C ILE A 169 5.80 -2.06 8.31
N THR A 170 4.74 -2.54 9.00
CA THR A 170 4.89 -3.41 10.17
C THR A 170 5.02 -4.89 9.82
N ASN A 171 4.42 -5.35 8.74
CA ASN A 171 4.39 -6.77 8.37
C ASN A 171 4.55 -7.02 6.86
N PRO A 172 5.67 -6.63 6.24
CA PRO A 172 5.85 -6.77 4.80
C PRO A 172 5.77 -8.23 4.32
N LYS A 173 6.15 -9.19 5.17
CA LYS A 173 6.12 -10.62 4.81
C LYS A 173 4.69 -11.17 4.65
N LEU A 174 3.72 -10.60 5.34
CA LEU A 174 2.32 -11.02 5.24
C LEU A 174 1.67 -10.60 3.92
N LEU A 175 2.23 -9.57 3.27
CA LEU A 175 1.72 -9.06 2.00
C LEU A 175 2.21 -9.84 0.79
N LYS A 176 3.23 -10.72 0.96
CA LYS A 176 3.67 -11.62 -0.11
C LYS A 176 2.56 -12.61 -0.47
N GLY A 177 2.24 -12.67 -1.76
CA GLY A 177 1.14 -13.50 -2.28
C GLY A 177 -0.22 -12.80 -2.26
N ILE A 178 -0.28 -11.53 -1.81
CA ILE A 178 -1.48 -10.71 -1.91
C ILE A 178 -1.49 -9.96 -3.24
N THR A 179 -2.57 -10.14 -3.99
CA THR A 179 -2.89 -9.28 -5.13
C THR A 179 -3.90 -8.24 -4.68
N PHE A 180 -3.49 -6.99 -4.68
CA PHE A 180 -4.32 -5.86 -4.30
C PHE A 180 -4.79 -5.10 -5.53
N ASN A 181 -6.06 -5.23 -5.88
CA ASN A 181 -6.70 -4.57 -7.00
C ASN A 181 -7.44 -3.32 -6.51
N HIS A 182 -6.90 -2.15 -6.82
CA HIS A 182 -7.51 -0.88 -6.42
C HIS A 182 -8.18 -0.20 -7.62
N ILE A 183 -9.47 0.12 -7.47
CA ILE A 183 -10.30 0.72 -8.51
C ILE A 183 -10.49 2.21 -8.21
N ILE A 184 -10.05 3.05 -9.13
CA ILE A 184 -10.12 4.51 -9.05
C ILE A 184 -11.29 5.00 -9.89
N SER A 185 -12.25 5.70 -9.29
CA SER A 185 -13.33 6.38 -10.03
C SER A 185 -12.88 7.77 -10.48
N GLU A 186 -12.91 7.99 -11.79
CA GLU A 186 -12.54 9.27 -12.38
C GLU A 186 -13.53 10.40 -12.01
N THR A 187 -14.81 10.06 -11.90
CA THR A 187 -15.86 11.02 -11.52
C THR A 187 -15.69 11.52 -10.09
N ARG A 188 -15.43 10.61 -9.18
CA ARG A 188 -15.30 10.95 -7.76
C ARG A 188 -14.05 11.78 -7.47
N MET A 189 -13.00 11.58 -8.24
CA MET A 189 -11.79 12.40 -8.15
C MET A 189 -12.02 13.87 -8.51
N ARG A 190 -12.97 14.15 -9.42
CA ARG A 190 -13.34 15.54 -9.79
C ARG A 190 -14.07 16.26 -8.66
N GLU A 191 -14.77 15.52 -7.82
CA GLU A 191 -15.61 16.07 -6.74
C GLU A 191 -14.84 16.23 -5.42
N THR A 192 -13.74 15.50 -5.24
CA THR A 192 -13.00 15.49 -3.97
C THR A 192 -12.01 16.64 -3.92
N GLN A 193 -12.25 17.61 -3.04
CA GLN A 193 -11.22 18.56 -2.61
C GLN A 193 -10.22 17.83 -1.73
N VAL A 194 -9.12 17.38 -2.30
CA VAL A 194 -8.10 16.64 -1.55
C VAL A 194 -7.31 17.62 -0.67
N LYS A 195 -7.65 17.65 0.60
CA LYS A 195 -7.00 18.54 1.58
C LYS A 195 -5.64 18.04 2.07
N ASN A 196 -5.33 16.77 1.88
CA ASN A 196 -4.07 16.18 2.36
C ASN A 196 -3.59 15.06 1.41
N VAL A 197 -2.62 15.39 0.57
CA VAL A 197 -2.02 14.47 -0.42
C VAL A 197 -0.69 13.88 0.05
N GLU A 198 -0.21 14.31 1.24
CA GLU A 198 1.05 13.82 1.78
C GLU A 198 1.01 12.30 1.95
N GLY A 199 2.02 11.63 1.48
CA GLY A 199 2.17 10.19 1.58
C GLY A 199 1.49 9.36 0.49
N LEU A 200 0.82 9.95 -0.52
CA LEU A 200 0.16 9.20 -1.59
C LEU A 200 1.18 8.45 -2.47
N VAL A 201 2.23 9.13 -2.92
CA VAL A 201 3.27 8.50 -3.76
C VAL A 201 4.00 7.43 -2.96
N SER A 202 4.42 7.73 -1.73
CA SER A 202 5.08 6.75 -0.87
C SER A 202 4.20 5.54 -0.54
N LEU A 203 2.88 5.72 -0.48
CA LEU A 203 1.95 4.61 -0.31
C LEU A 203 1.93 3.68 -1.53
N PHE A 204 1.82 4.23 -2.75
CA PHE A 204 1.85 3.44 -3.97
C PHE A 204 3.18 2.69 -4.12
N VAL A 205 4.29 3.36 -3.86
CA VAL A 205 5.63 2.76 -3.94
C VAL A 205 5.77 1.61 -2.95
N LYS A 206 5.40 1.82 -1.69
CA LYS A 206 5.47 0.78 -0.66
C LYS A 206 4.47 -0.36 -0.89
N ALA A 207 3.27 -0.05 -1.36
CA ALA A 207 2.33 -1.10 -1.74
C ALA A 207 2.89 -1.98 -2.86
N ASN A 208 3.54 -1.38 -3.87
CA ASN A 208 4.22 -2.13 -4.93
C ASN A 208 5.40 -2.99 -4.42
N GLU A 209 6.14 -2.50 -3.42
CA GLU A 209 7.27 -3.23 -2.85
C GLU A 209 6.83 -4.52 -2.16
N TYR A 210 5.65 -4.51 -1.52
CA TYR A 210 5.23 -5.58 -0.62
C TYR A 210 4.10 -6.46 -1.14
N CYS A 211 3.30 -6.00 -2.09
CA CYS A 211 2.23 -6.79 -2.69
C CYS A 211 2.14 -6.58 -4.20
N ASN A 212 1.45 -7.47 -4.89
CA ASN A 212 1.15 -7.29 -6.31
C ASN A 212 0.02 -6.25 -6.47
N LEU A 213 0.40 -4.96 -6.52
CA LEU A 213 -0.56 -3.86 -6.69
C LEU A 213 -0.99 -3.76 -8.15
N ASN A 214 -2.29 -3.86 -8.39
CA ASN A 214 -2.93 -3.56 -9.67
C ASN A 214 -3.88 -2.37 -9.51
N LEU A 215 -3.71 -1.36 -10.33
CA LEU A 215 -4.58 -0.19 -10.38
C LEU A 215 -5.50 -0.29 -11.59
N TRP A 216 -6.76 0.06 -11.37
CA TRP A 216 -7.80 0.09 -12.38
C TRP A 216 -8.46 1.46 -12.38
N SER A 217 -8.91 1.95 -13.51
CA SER A 217 -9.65 3.19 -13.65
C SER A 217 -11.03 2.91 -14.23
N THR A 218 -12.05 3.58 -13.68
CA THR A 218 -13.42 3.54 -14.21
C THR A 218 -13.97 4.94 -14.35
N PRO A 219 -14.62 5.26 -15.49
CA PRO A 219 -15.31 6.54 -15.67
C PRO A 219 -16.60 6.62 -14.84
N ASN A 220 -17.10 5.48 -14.38
CA ASN A 220 -18.39 5.41 -13.68
C ASN A 220 -18.24 5.84 -12.22
N PRO A 221 -19.25 6.53 -11.67
CA PRO A 221 -19.29 6.83 -10.25
C PRO A 221 -19.42 5.54 -9.45
N ILE A 222 -18.62 5.41 -8.41
CA ILE A 222 -18.75 4.33 -7.44
C ILE A 222 -19.57 4.90 -6.29
N PRO A 223 -20.82 4.48 -6.11
CA PRO A 223 -21.73 5.10 -5.15
C PRO A 223 -21.25 4.90 -3.71
N GLN A 224 -20.65 3.76 -3.41
CA GLN A 224 -20.16 3.42 -2.08
C GLN A 224 -18.74 2.87 -2.14
N HIS A 225 -17.95 3.16 -1.13
CA HIS A 225 -16.64 2.55 -0.97
C HIS A 225 -16.78 1.11 -0.51
N PHE A 226 -15.86 0.27 -0.93
CA PHE A 226 -15.82 -1.11 -0.49
C PHE A 226 -14.38 -1.63 -0.38
N LEU A 227 -14.23 -2.68 0.41
CA LEU A 227 -13.11 -3.58 0.40
C LEU A 227 -13.64 -5.02 0.32
N LEU A 228 -13.32 -5.71 -0.76
CA LEU A 228 -13.68 -7.11 -0.98
C LEU A 228 -12.44 -7.98 -0.81
N ILE A 229 -12.49 -8.93 0.11
CA ILE A 229 -11.58 -10.08 0.13
C ILE A 229 -12.31 -11.18 -0.64
N LYS A 230 -11.83 -11.48 -1.85
CA LYS A 230 -12.51 -12.37 -2.80
C LYS A 230 -12.82 -13.74 -2.19
N GLY A 231 -14.09 -14.12 -2.25
CA GLY A 231 -14.56 -15.38 -1.69
C GLY A 231 -14.78 -15.42 -0.18
N HIS A 232 -14.42 -14.37 0.56
CA HIS A 232 -14.45 -14.35 2.03
C HIS A 232 -15.41 -13.31 2.60
N VAL A 233 -15.15 -12.03 2.35
CA VAL A 233 -15.95 -10.94 2.92
C VAL A 233 -15.95 -9.71 2.03
N LEU A 234 -17.07 -9.01 1.98
CA LEU A 234 -17.23 -7.69 1.43
C LEU A 234 -17.53 -6.71 2.56
N LEU A 235 -16.71 -5.69 2.67
CA LEU A 235 -16.90 -4.58 3.59
C LEU A 235 -17.40 -3.39 2.78
N ILE A 236 -18.63 -2.97 3.00
CA ILE A 236 -19.20 -1.75 2.40
C ILE A 236 -19.02 -0.61 3.38
N LEU A 237 -18.46 0.49 2.90
CA LEU A 237 -18.21 1.70 3.68
C LEU A 237 -18.88 2.89 3.00
N ASP A 238 -19.50 3.75 3.79
CA ASP A 238 -20.12 4.96 3.27
C ASP A 238 -19.93 6.12 4.25
N ASN A 239 -20.22 7.33 3.78
CA ASN A 239 -20.14 8.58 4.54
C ASN A 239 -18.83 8.76 5.30
N LEU A 240 -17.70 8.47 4.61
CA LEU A 240 -16.36 8.42 5.23
C LEU A 240 -15.92 9.76 5.83
N ASP A 241 -16.41 10.88 5.30
CA ASP A 241 -16.01 12.23 5.67
C ASP A 241 -16.72 12.77 6.90
N GLU A 242 -17.96 12.32 7.15
CA GLU A 242 -18.78 12.82 8.26
C GLU A 242 -18.94 11.77 9.36
N THR A 243 -19.82 10.83 9.15
CA THR A 243 -20.11 9.75 10.09
C THR A 243 -20.02 8.41 9.36
N PRO A 244 -18.81 7.85 9.24
CA PRO A 244 -18.60 6.64 8.49
C PRO A 244 -19.38 5.47 9.08
N PHE A 245 -19.88 4.63 8.20
CA PHE A 245 -20.40 3.33 8.60
C PHE A 245 -19.79 2.19 7.78
N LEU A 246 -19.74 1.02 8.39
CA LEU A 246 -19.22 -0.21 7.83
C LEU A 246 -20.26 -1.30 7.95
N THR A 247 -20.54 -1.97 6.84
CA THR A 247 -21.40 -3.17 6.79
C THR A 247 -20.59 -4.33 6.22
N PRO A 248 -20.27 -5.35 7.01
CA PRO A 248 -19.64 -6.57 6.52
C PRO A 248 -20.69 -7.54 5.94
N ILE A 249 -20.37 -8.16 4.82
CA ILE A 249 -21.20 -9.15 4.13
C ILE A 249 -20.34 -10.37 3.83
N SER A 250 -20.76 -11.56 4.27
CA SER A 250 -20.03 -12.83 4.08
C SER A 250 -20.79 -13.87 3.29
N HIS A 251 -22.04 -13.57 2.87
CA HIS A 251 -22.87 -14.50 2.13
C HIS A 251 -22.31 -14.81 0.73
N LYS A 252 -21.90 -16.05 0.50
CA LYS A 252 -21.16 -16.48 -0.71
C LYS A 252 -21.81 -16.08 -2.03
N SER A 253 -23.12 -16.25 -2.18
CA SER A 253 -23.84 -15.88 -3.42
C SER A 253 -23.74 -14.40 -3.70
N TYR A 254 -23.83 -13.56 -2.66
CA TYR A 254 -23.72 -12.12 -2.80
C TYR A 254 -22.29 -11.71 -3.17
N LEU A 255 -21.28 -12.33 -2.55
CA LEU A 255 -19.87 -12.07 -2.87
C LEU A 255 -19.56 -12.37 -4.34
N ILE A 256 -20.08 -13.49 -4.87
CA ILE A 256 -19.90 -13.86 -6.28
C ILE A 256 -20.60 -12.85 -7.20
N LEU A 257 -21.85 -12.48 -6.90
CA LEU A 257 -22.61 -11.50 -7.68
C LEU A 257 -21.91 -10.12 -7.67
N PHE A 258 -21.45 -9.69 -6.52
CA PHE A 258 -20.74 -8.43 -6.36
C PHE A 258 -19.43 -8.43 -7.15
N TYR A 259 -18.60 -9.46 -6.99
CA TYR A 259 -17.36 -9.61 -7.73
C TYR A 259 -17.59 -9.55 -9.26
N ASN A 260 -18.57 -10.30 -9.77
CA ASN A 260 -18.89 -10.29 -11.18
C ASN A 260 -19.39 -8.92 -11.67
N SER A 261 -20.01 -8.14 -10.78
CA SER A 261 -20.50 -6.79 -11.13
C SER A 261 -19.36 -5.78 -11.29
N LEU A 262 -18.24 -5.94 -10.60
CA LEU A 262 -17.11 -5.02 -10.66
C LEU A 262 -16.53 -4.85 -12.07
N PHE A 263 -16.62 -5.90 -12.89
CA PHE A 263 -16.05 -5.92 -14.23
C PHE A 263 -17.07 -5.73 -15.35
N LYS A 264 -18.37 -5.55 -15.01
CA LYS A 264 -19.42 -5.30 -16.03
C LYS A 264 -19.13 -4.04 -16.85
N ASP A 265 -18.68 -2.99 -16.18
CA ASP A 265 -18.38 -1.69 -16.79
C ASP A 265 -16.96 -1.61 -17.36
N LYS A 266 -16.27 -2.74 -17.46
CA LYS A 266 -14.93 -2.90 -18.04
C LYS A 266 -13.95 -1.83 -17.56
N PRO A 267 -13.65 -1.78 -16.26
CA PRO A 267 -12.64 -0.86 -15.76
C PRO A 267 -11.33 -1.07 -16.53
N LYS A 268 -10.63 0.01 -16.84
CA LYS A 268 -9.37 -0.05 -17.57
C LYS A 268 -8.24 -0.31 -16.60
N LYS A 269 -7.45 -1.33 -16.87
CA LYS A 269 -6.19 -1.57 -16.14
C LYS A 269 -5.22 -0.43 -16.46
N ILE A 270 -4.58 0.14 -15.43
CA ILE A 270 -3.57 1.20 -15.55
C ILE A 270 -2.22 0.79 -14.93
N SER A 271 -2.11 -0.46 -14.50
CA SER A 271 -0.88 -1.10 -14.01
C SER A 271 -0.44 -2.18 -14.97
N PHE A 272 0.82 -2.19 -15.36
CA PHE A 272 1.36 -3.08 -16.37
C PHE A 272 2.68 -3.69 -15.88
N GLY A 273 2.90 -4.96 -16.16
CA GLY A 273 4.22 -5.61 -16.04
C GLY A 273 5.07 -5.41 -17.30
N THR A 274 6.33 -5.87 -17.24
CA THR A 274 7.29 -5.75 -18.33
C THR A 274 6.75 -6.30 -19.65
N ASP A 275 6.21 -7.53 -19.67
CA ASP A 275 5.72 -8.16 -20.90
C ASP A 275 4.54 -7.41 -21.50
N GLU A 276 3.62 -6.90 -20.66
CA GLU A 276 2.47 -6.12 -21.10
C GLU A 276 2.91 -4.79 -21.73
N VAL A 277 3.92 -4.14 -21.14
CA VAL A 277 4.48 -2.90 -21.70
C VAL A 277 5.19 -3.16 -23.03
N ILE A 278 6.03 -4.20 -23.12
CA ILE A 278 6.71 -4.56 -24.35
C ILE A 278 5.71 -4.88 -25.47
N ALA A 279 4.63 -5.62 -25.16
CA ALA A 279 3.57 -5.90 -26.13
C ALA A 279 2.90 -4.61 -26.61
N TYR A 280 2.54 -3.71 -25.67
CA TYR A 280 1.94 -2.41 -26.00
C TYR A 280 2.85 -1.56 -26.90
N LEU A 281 4.15 -1.52 -26.61
CA LEU A 281 5.13 -0.77 -27.38
C LEU A 281 5.21 -1.26 -28.84
N LYS A 282 5.19 -2.57 -29.03
CA LYS A 282 5.22 -3.20 -30.36
C LYS A 282 3.95 -2.91 -31.17
N GLU A 283 2.81 -2.82 -30.51
CA GLU A 283 1.50 -2.57 -31.14
C GLU A 283 1.25 -1.10 -31.41
N ASN A 284 1.87 -0.17 -30.68
CA ASN A 284 1.56 1.27 -30.69
C ASN A 284 2.81 2.16 -30.83
N PRO A 285 3.68 1.97 -31.83
CA PRO A 285 4.96 2.69 -31.93
C PRO A 285 4.79 4.20 -32.09
N GLN A 286 3.71 4.68 -32.74
CA GLN A 286 3.46 6.11 -32.94
C GLN A 286 3.07 6.81 -31.64
N GLN A 287 2.17 6.22 -30.83
CA GLN A 287 1.77 6.81 -29.54
C GLN A 287 2.92 6.90 -28.55
N VAL A 288 3.87 5.99 -28.69
CA VAL A 288 5.09 5.99 -27.91
C VAL A 288 6.00 7.12 -28.32
N ALA A 289 6.19 7.35 -29.62
CA ALA A 289 6.98 8.46 -30.14
C ALA A 289 6.42 9.82 -29.66
N GLU A 290 5.10 10.01 -29.68
CA GLU A 290 4.43 11.22 -29.18
C GLU A 290 4.70 11.47 -27.69
N LEU A 291 4.69 10.40 -26.86
CA LEU A 291 5.02 10.52 -25.44
C LEU A 291 6.48 10.91 -25.20
N MET A 292 7.40 10.55 -26.11
CA MET A 292 8.83 10.81 -26.00
C MET A 292 9.24 12.19 -26.50
N GLU A 293 8.47 12.79 -27.40
CA GLU A 293 8.75 14.14 -27.92
C GLU A 293 8.33 15.25 -26.93
N ASP A 294 7.80 14.89 -25.75
CA ASP A 294 7.38 15.86 -24.75
C ASP A 294 8.57 16.46 -24.01
N THR A 295 9.09 17.57 -24.57
CA THR A 295 10.19 18.36 -23.98
C THR A 295 9.83 19.06 -22.67
N GLU A 296 8.55 19.09 -22.29
CA GLU A 296 8.07 19.66 -21.02
C GLU A 296 7.98 18.60 -19.90
N SER A 297 8.42 17.38 -20.16
CA SER A 297 8.40 16.32 -19.18
C SER A 297 9.20 16.67 -17.91
N THR A 298 8.73 16.17 -16.77
CA THR A 298 9.43 16.30 -15.49
C THR A 298 9.63 14.93 -14.90
N THR A 299 10.88 14.55 -14.66
CA THR A 299 11.27 13.23 -14.14
C THR A 299 11.82 13.36 -12.73
N TYR A 300 11.30 12.54 -11.82
CA TYR A 300 11.80 12.36 -10.45
C TYR A 300 12.38 10.95 -10.33
N SER A 301 13.67 10.85 -10.15
CA SER A 301 14.41 9.59 -10.12
C SER A 301 14.95 9.28 -8.72
N PHE A 302 14.34 8.29 -8.06
CA PHE A 302 14.80 7.74 -6.78
C PHE A 302 15.59 6.43 -6.96
N LEU A 303 15.74 5.99 -8.20
CA LEU A 303 16.55 4.85 -8.60
C LEU A 303 17.79 5.31 -9.35
N PRO A 304 18.92 4.61 -9.25
CA PRO A 304 20.11 4.87 -10.05
C PRO A 304 19.87 4.43 -11.50
N MET A 305 19.35 5.33 -12.31
CA MET A 305 18.94 5.06 -13.69
C MET A 305 20.07 5.17 -14.71
N GLY A 306 20.04 4.28 -15.68
CA GLY A 306 21.02 4.22 -16.79
C GLY A 306 20.76 5.21 -17.93
N TYR A 307 20.29 6.43 -17.67
CA TYR A 307 19.90 7.39 -18.72
C TYR A 307 21.02 7.77 -19.70
N LEU A 308 22.27 7.69 -19.28
CA LEU A 308 23.47 8.05 -20.07
C LEU A 308 24.23 6.84 -20.60
N LEU A 309 23.64 5.64 -20.55
CA LEU A 309 24.18 4.47 -21.21
C LEU A 309 24.09 4.65 -22.72
N GLN A 310 25.16 4.30 -23.39
CA GLN A 310 25.24 4.32 -24.86
C GLN A 310 24.55 3.08 -25.44
N LYS A 311 24.18 3.15 -26.71
CA LYS A 311 23.49 2.07 -27.42
C LYS A 311 24.21 0.72 -27.31
N ASP A 312 25.52 0.72 -27.41
CA ASP A 312 26.33 -0.51 -27.32
C ASP A 312 26.32 -1.13 -25.91
N GLU A 313 26.20 -0.28 -24.84
CA GLU A 313 26.04 -0.72 -23.48
C GLU A 313 24.63 -1.29 -23.26
N LEU A 314 23.61 -0.66 -23.82
CA LEU A 314 22.22 -1.17 -23.79
C LEU A 314 22.08 -2.51 -24.54
N LYS A 315 22.78 -2.68 -25.68
CA LYS A 315 22.82 -3.94 -26.42
C LYS A 315 23.43 -5.11 -25.63
N GLN A 316 24.31 -4.84 -24.68
CA GLN A 316 24.80 -5.85 -23.75
C GLN A 316 23.75 -6.34 -22.76
N MET A 317 22.75 -5.52 -22.48
CA MET A 317 21.66 -5.89 -21.56
C MET A 317 20.56 -6.69 -22.25
N HIS A 318 20.29 -6.42 -23.53
CA HIS A 318 19.20 -7.07 -24.25
C HIS A 318 19.49 -7.21 -25.76
N SER A 319 19.14 -8.36 -26.34
CA SER A 319 19.39 -8.67 -27.73
C SER A 319 18.38 -8.12 -28.74
N ASP A 320 17.20 -7.68 -28.30
CA ASP A 320 16.17 -7.09 -29.18
C ASP A 320 16.55 -5.64 -29.51
N GLU A 321 17.09 -5.43 -30.71
CA GLU A 321 17.52 -4.10 -31.15
C GLU A 321 16.37 -3.08 -31.18
N THR A 322 15.15 -3.50 -31.49
CA THR A 322 13.98 -2.62 -31.51
C THR A 322 13.69 -2.08 -30.11
N LEU A 323 13.79 -2.95 -29.10
CA LEU A 323 13.60 -2.55 -27.71
C LEU A 323 14.74 -1.63 -27.23
N VAL A 324 15.99 -1.93 -27.63
CA VAL A 324 17.14 -1.08 -27.31
C VAL A 324 17.01 0.30 -27.93
N ASP A 325 16.64 0.40 -29.20
CA ASP A 325 16.42 1.69 -29.88
C ASP A 325 15.29 2.48 -29.25
N PHE A 326 14.24 1.78 -28.84
CA PHE A 326 13.15 2.37 -28.09
C PHE A 326 13.64 2.98 -26.76
N ILE A 327 14.35 2.22 -25.95
CA ILE A 327 14.87 2.69 -24.65
C ILE A 327 15.85 3.86 -24.82
N GLU A 328 16.74 3.82 -25.82
CA GLU A 328 17.65 4.94 -26.13
C GLU A 328 16.85 6.22 -26.42
N ASN A 329 15.78 6.14 -27.21
CA ASN A 329 14.92 7.26 -27.53
C ASN A 329 14.16 7.78 -26.27
N VAL A 330 13.64 6.85 -25.43
CA VAL A 330 13.02 7.20 -24.14
C VAL A 330 13.98 7.99 -23.25
N HIS A 331 15.20 7.46 -23.09
CA HIS A 331 16.21 8.14 -22.27
C HIS A 331 16.51 9.53 -22.81
N ARG A 332 16.64 9.68 -24.14
CA ARG A 332 16.88 10.97 -24.80
C ARG A 332 15.73 11.94 -24.55
N GLY A 333 14.48 11.48 -24.63
CA GLY A 333 13.29 12.27 -24.31
C GLY A 333 13.26 12.75 -22.86
N PHE A 334 13.56 11.86 -21.90
CA PHE A 334 13.62 12.25 -20.49
C PHE A 334 14.73 13.24 -20.18
N LEU A 335 15.90 13.08 -20.81
CA LEU A 335 17.02 14.00 -20.68
C LEU A 335 16.70 15.39 -21.26
N ALA A 336 15.81 15.50 -22.23
CA ALA A 336 15.35 16.78 -22.76
C ALA A 336 14.43 17.55 -21.79
N GLY A 337 13.77 16.87 -20.85
CA GLY A 337 12.89 17.45 -19.85
C GLY A 337 13.60 17.98 -18.60
N LYS A 338 12.83 18.30 -17.57
CA LYS A 338 13.33 18.68 -16.24
C LYS A 338 13.56 17.43 -15.38
N MET A 339 14.74 17.32 -14.76
CA MET A 339 15.11 16.12 -14.00
C MET A 339 15.43 16.45 -12.55
N TYR A 340 14.88 15.63 -11.67
CA TYR A 340 15.16 15.60 -10.25
C TYR A 340 15.76 14.26 -9.87
N PHE A 341 16.95 14.25 -9.29
CA PHE A 341 17.61 13.04 -8.82
C PHE A 341 17.65 12.98 -7.30
N SER A 342 17.31 11.84 -6.74
CA SER A 342 17.54 11.60 -5.32
C SER A 342 19.05 11.52 -5.02
N ALA A 343 19.50 12.25 -4.01
CA ALA A 343 20.88 12.18 -3.54
C ALA A 343 21.27 10.74 -3.16
N ALA A 344 20.38 10.02 -2.49
CA ALA A 344 20.58 8.62 -2.13
C ALA A 344 20.73 7.69 -3.34
N SER A 345 20.04 7.97 -4.47
CA SER A 345 20.20 7.18 -5.70
C SER A 345 21.57 7.39 -6.33
N MET A 346 22.08 8.63 -6.28
CA MET A 346 23.42 8.96 -6.77
C MET A 346 24.52 8.34 -5.90
N GLU A 347 24.37 8.36 -4.58
CA GLU A 347 25.29 7.68 -3.65
C GLU A 347 25.33 6.17 -3.93
N ARG A 348 24.18 5.52 -4.18
CA ARG A 348 24.12 4.09 -4.54
C ARG A 348 24.81 3.80 -5.87
N LEU A 349 24.67 4.68 -6.85
CA LEU A 349 25.42 4.53 -8.12
C LEU A 349 26.91 4.55 -7.89
N VAL A 350 27.40 5.55 -7.14
CA VAL A 350 28.83 5.69 -6.83
C VAL A 350 29.36 4.50 -6.04
N ALA A 351 28.63 4.06 -5.01
CA ALA A 351 29.06 2.99 -4.11
C ALA A 351 29.05 1.61 -4.79
N PHE A 352 27.96 1.29 -5.51
CA PHE A 352 27.72 -0.08 -5.99
C PHE A 352 27.82 -0.23 -7.51
N GLY A 353 27.79 0.87 -8.27
CA GLY A 353 27.81 0.84 -9.75
C GLY A 353 26.56 0.22 -10.37
N LYS A 354 25.50 0.04 -9.59
CA LYS A 354 24.25 -0.54 -10.08
C LYS A 354 23.45 0.51 -10.82
N LEU A 355 23.11 0.24 -12.09
CA LEU A 355 22.21 1.03 -12.91
C LEU A 355 20.98 0.21 -13.27
N ILE A 356 19.83 0.86 -13.29
CA ILE A 356 18.56 0.27 -13.68
C ILE A 356 18.12 0.88 -15.02
N VAL A 357 17.74 0.03 -15.94
CA VAL A 357 17.18 0.43 -17.23
C VAL A 357 15.81 -0.25 -17.38
N PRO A 358 14.71 0.49 -17.32
CA PRO A 358 13.38 -0.08 -17.46
C PRO A 358 13.27 -0.97 -18.69
N LEU A 359 12.60 -2.10 -18.55
CA LEU A 359 12.41 -3.14 -19.58
C LEU A 359 13.68 -3.92 -20.00
N LEU A 360 14.87 -3.41 -19.69
CA LEU A 360 16.13 -4.12 -19.96
C LEU A 360 16.76 -4.73 -18.71
N GLY A 361 16.30 -4.28 -17.52
CA GLY A 361 16.74 -4.80 -16.23
C GLY A 361 17.84 -4.00 -15.56
N THR A 362 18.78 -4.69 -14.89
CA THR A 362 19.85 -4.08 -14.09
C THR A 362 21.22 -4.39 -14.67
N MET A 363 22.05 -3.37 -14.79
CA MET A 363 23.47 -3.48 -15.12
C MET A 363 24.32 -3.09 -13.90
N VAL A 364 25.42 -3.79 -13.70
CA VAL A 364 26.45 -3.41 -12.71
C VAL A 364 27.71 -3.00 -13.46
N ILE A 365 28.06 -1.72 -13.39
CA ILE A 365 29.25 -1.19 -14.03
C ILE A 365 30.47 -1.31 -13.11
N PRO A 366 31.62 -1.79 -13.63
CA PRO A 366 32.85 -1.88 -12.86
C PRO A 366 33.37 -0.50 -12.41
N PRO A 367 34.20 -0.40 -11.35
CA PRO A 367 34.68 0.88 -10.83
C PRO A 367 35.32 1.81 -11.85
N LYS A 368 36.05 1.27 -12.83
CA LYS A 368 36.67 2.07 -13.90
C LYS A 368 35.64 2.67 -14.86
N GLU A 369 34.61 1.93 -15.18
CA GLU A 369 33.51 2.38 -16.05
C GLU A 369 32.57 3.33 -15.35
N ARG A 370 32.44 3.24 -14.00
CA ARG A 370 31.70 4.22 -13.21
C ARG A 370 32.26 5.64 -13.38
N ALA A 371 33.59 5.76 -13.40
CA ALA A 371 34.23 7.05 -13.61
C ALA A 371 33.86 7.64 -14.99
N LEU A 372 33.83 6.80 -16.04
CA LEU A 372 33.40 7.21 -17.38
C LEU A 372 31.93 7.60 -17.41
N TYR A 373 31.06 6.83 -16.74
CA TYR A 373 29.65 7.15 -16.65
C TYR A 373 29.41 8.47 -15.90
N LEU A 374 30.09 8.69 -14.79
CA LEU A 374 30.02 9.94 -14.03
C LEU A 374 30.64 11.11 -14.82
N GLN A 375 31.66 10.87 -15.66
CA GLN A 375 32.19 11.88 -16.58
C GLN A 375 31.17 12.29 -17.64
N ARG A 376 30.43 11.32 -18.22
CA ARG A 376 29.29 11.61 -19.13
C ARG A 376 28.21 12.42 -18.41
N PHE A 377 27.91 12.05 -17.19
CA PHE A 377 26.98 12.78 -16.35
C PHE A 377 27.44 14.24 -16.16
N ASN A 378 28.72 14.45 -15.86
CA ASN A 378 29.31 15.79 -15.73
C ASN A 378 29.30 16.57 -17.06
N GLN A 379 29.63 15.93 -18.18
CA GLN A 379 29.55 16.54 -19.51
C GLN A 379 28.11 16.96 -19.86
N PHE A 380 27.15 16.10 -19.59
CA PHE A 380 25.73 16.41 -19.78
C PHE A 380 25.26 17.64 -19.01
N PHE A 381 25.81 17.86 -17.80
CA PHE A 381 25.53 19.04 -17.01
C PHE A 381 26.21 20.30 -17.54
N GLN A 382 27.36 20.19 -18.20
CA GLN A 382 28.07 21.33 -18.76
C GLN A 382 27.46 21.88 -20.06
N GLU A 383 26.67 21.07 -20.78
CA GLU A 383 26.06 21.43 -22.07
C GLU A 383 24.70 22.11 -21.91
N GLU A 384 24.57 23.21 -21.17
CA GLU A 384 23.34 24.01 -20.95
C GLU A 384 22.13 23.29 -20.36
N GLN A 385 22.13 21.95 -20.28
CA GLN A 385 21.00 21.17 -19.77
C GLN A 385 20.96 21.13 -18.23
N TRP A 386 22.01 21.56 -17.56
CA TRP A 386 22.13 21.66 -16.11
C TRP A 386 21.01 22.45 -15.43
N LYS A 387 20.44 23.47 -16.12
CA LYS A 387 19.27 24.24 -15.64
C LYS A 387 18.04 23.39 -15.38
N LYS A 388 18.03 22.17 -15.90
CA LYS A 388 16.90 21.24 -15.81
C LYS A 388 17.10 20.14 -14.76
N VAL A 389 18.23 20.15 -14.06
CA VAL A 389 18.56 19.07 -13.12
C VAL A 389 18.66 19.61 -11.69
N THR A 390 18.02 18.93 -10.78
CA THR A 390 17.97 19.29 -9.37
C THR A 390 18.19 18.06 -8.51
N LEU A 391 19.04 18.16 -7.49
CA LEU A 391 19.15 17.12 -6.47
C LEU A 391 18.08 17.34 -5.40
N ILE A 392 17.40 16.26 -5.09
CA ILE A 392 16.33 16.23 -4.08
C ILE A 392 16.65 15.22 -3.00
N ASN A 393 16.07 15.43 -1.82
CA ASN A 393 16.10 14.49 -0.72
C ASN A 393 14.67 14.07 -0.36
N GLY A 394 14.50 12.79 0.00
CA GLY A 394 13.23 12.22 0.43
C GLY A 394 13.35 10.69 0.55
N GLU A 395 12.77 10.14 1.60
CA GLU A 395 12.76 8.69 1.85
C GLU A 395 11.47 8.05 1.30
N LEU A 396 11.27 8.15 -0.01
CA LEU A 396 10.04 7.71 -0.66
C LEU A 396 10.09 6.25 -1.13
N GLY A 397 11.27 5.64 -1.19
CA GLY A 397 11.49 4.28 -1.71
C GLY A 397 12.12 4.28 -3.12
N ASP A 398 12.12 3.13 -3.76
CA ASP A 398 12.79 2.88 -5.03
C ASP A 398 11.83 2.96 -6.22
N PHE A 399 11.78 4.12 -6.88
CA PHE A 399 10.90 4.35 -8.03
C PHE A 399 11.39 5.48 -8.94
N VAL A 400 10.75 5.61 -10.09
CA VAL A 400 10.83 6.76 -10.97
C VAL A 400 9.42 7.26 -11.25
N MET A 401 9.21 8.57 -11.18
CA MET A 401 7.96 9.21 -11.55
C MET A 401 8.21 10.20 -12.68
N VAL A 402 7.52 10.00 -13.81
CA VAL A 402 7.60 10.88 -14.97
C VAL A 402 6.26 11.56 -15.17
N PHE A 403 6.25 12.88 -15.24
CA PHE A 403 5.09 13.67 -15.61
C PHE A 403 5.27 14.19 -17.03
N THR A 404 4.34 13.84 -17.90
CA THR A 404 4.22 14.34 -19.27
C THR A 404 2.99 15.23 -19.38
N ARG A 405 2.75 15.82 -20.55
CA ARG A 405 1.51 16.59 -20.83
C ARG A 405 0.25 15.75 -20.63
N GLU A 406 0.30 14.45 -20.93
CA GLU A 406 -0.88 13.58 -20.96
C GLU A 406 -0.95 12.56 -19.85
N ALA A 407 0.17 12.20 -19.25
CA ALA A 407 0.22 11.14 -18.25
C ALA A 407 1.22 11.42 -17.13
N ALA A 408 0.99 10.79 -15.97
CA ALA A 408 2.02 10.53 -14.99
C ALA A 408 2.33 9.02 -15.04
N ILE A 409 3.61 8.67 -15.09
CA ILE A 409 4.09 7.29 -15.16
C ILE A 409 4.91 7.01 -13.92
N LEU A 410 4.45 6.08 -13.10
CA LEU A 410 5.20 5.55 -11.97
C LEU A 410 5.83 4.21 -12.37
N TYR A 411 7.13 4.17 -12.37
CA TYR A 411 7.92 2.95 -12.53
C TYR A 411 8.50 2.54 -11.18
N ALA A 412 8.28 1.30 -10.79
CA ALA A 412 8.82 0.73 -9.55
C ALA A 412 9.32 -0.70 -9.80
N VAL A 413 10.32 -1.10 -9.01
CA VAL A 413 10.89 -2.45 -9.05
C VAL A 413 10.62 -3.13 -7.72
N ASN A 414 10.09 -4.35 -7.76
CA ASN A 414 9.86 -5.17 -6.58
C ASN A 414 10.43 -6.59 -6.75
N SER A 415 10.15 -7.48 -5.80
CA SER A 415 10.59 -8.88 -5.86
C SER A 415 10.02 -9.67 -7.03
N ASP A 416 8.87 -9.24 -7.57
CA ASP A 416 8.13 -9.93 -8.62
C ASP A 416 8.44 -9.36 -10.01
N GLY A 417 9.29 -8.31 -10.08
CA GLY A 417 9.73 -7.67 -11.31
C GLY A 417 9.40 -6.18 -11.39
N GLU A 418 9.35 -5.69 -12.60
CA GLU A 418 9.07 -4.29 -12.89
C GLU A 418 7.56 -4.03 -12.98
N LYS A 419 7.11 -2.88 -12.47
CA LYS A 419 5.73 -2.40 -12.55
C LYS A 419 5.68 -0.98 -13.07
N PHE A 420 4.75 -0.75 -13.98
CA PHE A 420 4.45 0.55 -14.57
C PHE A 420 3.00 0.90 -14.28
N HIS A 421 2.77 2.07 -13.67
CA HIS A 421 1.43 2.60 -13.47
C HIS A 421 1.27 3.87 -14.29
N ILE A 422 0.27 3.93 -15.16
CA ILE A 422 0.06 5.02 -16.11
C ILE A 422 -1.23 5.76 -15.76
N PHE A 423 -1.09 6.96 -15.25
CA PHE A 423 -2.19 7.81 -14.80
C PHE A 423 -2.46 8.91 -15.84
N ARG A 424 -3.58 8.81 -16.56
CA ARG A 424 -3.96 9.79 -17.60
C ARG A 424 -4.92 10.88 -17.10
N GLN A 425 -5.58 10.65 -15.94
CA GLN A 425 -6.52 11.62 -15.38
C GLN A 425 -5.79 12.88 -14.88
N PRO A 426 -6.15 14.08 -15.35
CA PRO A 426 -5.47 15.31 -14.95
C PRO A 426 -5.45 15.53 -13.43
N GLN A 427 -6.58 15.29 -12.76
CA GLN A 427 -6.69 15.46 -11.30
C GLN A 427 -5.74 14.54 -10.54
N LEU A 428 -5.65 13.27 -10.94
CA LEU A 428 -4.75 12.31 -10.28
C LEU A 428 -3.29 12.66 -10.53
N ARG A 429 -2.96 13.15 -11.73
CA ARG A 429 -1.60 13.66 -12.04
C ARG A 429 -1.21 14.81 -11.12
N GLU A 430 -2.10 15.79 -10.94
CA GLU A 430 -1.86 16.92 -10.04
C GLU A 430 -1.74 16.48 -8.58
N LEU A 431 -2.57 15.54 -8.13
CA LEU A 431 -2.48 14.96 -6.78
C LEU A 431 -1.13 14.27 -6.55
N LEU A 432 -0.69 13.44 -7.49
CA LEU A 432 0.59 12.75 -7.41
C LEU A 432 1.77 13.74 -7.41
N LYS A 433 1.69 14.77 -8.24
CA LYS A 433 2.70 15.84 -8.30
C LYS A 433 2.77 16.61 -6.98
N ASN A 434 1.63 16.99 -6.42
CA ASN A 434 1.56 17.71 -5.15
C ASN A 434 2.03 16.84 -3.97
N SER A 435 1.67 15.55 -3.96
CA SER A 435 2.17 14.59 -2.97
C SER A 435 3.70 14.51 -3.03
N LEU A 436 4.25 14.34 -4.22
CA LEU A 436 5.69 14.24 -4.41
C LEU A 436 6.43 15.51 -3.96
N LEU A 437 5.90 16.69 -4.33
CA LEU A 437 6.46 17.97 -3.92
C LEU A 437 6.39 18.20 -2.40
N ALA A 438 5.35 17.71 -1.73
CA ALA A 438 5.23 17.79 -0.28
C ALA A 438 6.19 16.85 0.46
N GLU A 439 6.58 15.75 -0.17
CA GLU A 439 7.44 14.72 0.42
C GLU A 439 8.93 14.87 0.04
N THR A 440 9.27 15.81 -0.86
CA THR A 440 10.63 16.04 -1.34
C THR A 440 11.12 17.43 -0.97
N ASN A 441 12.40 17.51 -0.61
CA ASN A 441 13.08 18.79 -0.38
C ASN A 441 14.19 18.95 -1.42
N ILE A 442 14.29 20.15 -2.01
CA ILE A 442 15.42 20.48 -2.86
C ILE A 442 16.64 20.63 -1.96
N VAL A 443 17.65 19.77 -2.16
CA VAL A 443 18.91 19.80 -1.42
C VAL A 443 19.88 20.74 -2.10
N PHE A 444 19.88 20.71 -3.44
CA PHE A 444 20.84 21.43 -4.22
C PHE A 444 20.35 21.61 -5.67
N GLU A 445 20.42 22.84 -6.15
CA GLU A 445 20.29 23.14 -7.58
C GLU A 445 21.70 23.21 -8.17
N LEU A 446 21.99 22.34 -9.12
CA LEU A 446 23.29 22.35 -9.78
C LEU A 446 23.45 23.63 -10.57
N SER A 447 24.33 24.53 -10.09
CA SER A 447 24.70 25.78 -10.77
C SER A 447 26.02 25.60 -11.52
N PRO A 448 26.18 26.16 -12.73
CA PRO A 448 27.41 26.05 -13.52
C PRO A 448 28.63 26.62 -12.81
N ASP A 449 28.43 27.58 -11.93
CA ASP A 449 29.55 28.30 -11.25
C ASP A 449 30.23 27.44 -10.19
N LEU A 450 29.58 26.37 -9.70
CA LEU A 450 30.16 25.44 -8.74
C LEU A 450 31.15 24.45 -9.36
N TRP A 451 31.13 24.28 -10.67
CA TRP A 451 32.04 23.35 -11.37
C TRP A 451 33.23 24.05 -12.01
N LYS A 452 33.29 25.38 -11.88
CA LYS A 452 34.44 26.16 -12.37
C LYS A 452 35.50 26.44 -11.29
N ALA A 453 35.23 26.03 -10.05
CA ALA A 453 36.16 26.10 -8.94
C ALA A 453 36.89 24.75 -8.74
#